data_a24bd858fa1d17459ba62626eef75fd1
#
_entry.id   a24bd858fa1d17459ba62626eef75fd1
#
_cell.length_a   1.000
_cell.length_b   1.000
_cell.length_c   1.000
_cell.angle_alpha   90.00
_cell.angle_beta   90.00
_cell.angle_gamma   90.00
#
_symmetry.space_group_name_H-M   'P 1'
#
loop_
_entity.id
_entity.type
_entity.pdbx_description
1 polymer ?
#
loop_
_entity_poly.entity_id
_entity_poly.type
_entity_poly.pdbx_seq_one_letter_code
_entity_poly.pdbx_strand_id
1 'polypeptide(L)'
;MRTEYLTTSKTISLRDALRSELNGHHANTEAAFELFDLTTRAGYTGFLRSHLLSLSTMKSVHAEPNVYGLDFQHLENEILKDLEALNAQPLHVSMETHIPTDALGVTYVVSGSHFGSQFIRKKMLSSRDLPEGGCYRYLESSHLKNVWKNILPSLTAGYLRQENLASIKAAAEAFLLFGLAAEQIVGTTGKND
;
A
#
# COMPACT_ATOMS: atom_id res chain seq x y z
N MET A 1 8.40 49.66 25.80
CA MET A 1 8.95 48.66 24.86
C MET A 1 8.32 47.34 25.17
N ARG A 2 7.33 46.87 24.37
CA ARG A 2 6.76 45.51 24.45
C ARG A 2 7.51 44.65 23.47
N THR A 3 8.31 43.71 23.95
CA THR A 3 8.98 42.69 23.16
C THR A 3 7.93 41.65 22.80
N GLU A 4 7.43 41.67 21.57
CA GLU A 4 6.60 40.60 21.03
C GLU A 4 7.48 39.37 20.83
N TYR A 5 7.25 38.35 21.66
CA TYR A 5 7.78 37.01 21.43
C TYR A 5 7.01 36.41 20.24
N LEU A 6 7.57 36.52 19.05
CA LEU A 6 7.15 35.73 17.89
C LEU A 6 7.45 34.27 18.22
N THR A 7 6.47 33.56 18.75
CA THR A 7 6.48 32.10 18.77
C THR A 7 6.40 31.64 17.32
N THR A 8 7.54 31.28 16.74
CA THR A 8 7.61 30.56 15.47
C THR A 8 6.90 29.21 15.68
N SER A 9 5.63 29.16 15.35
CA SER A 9 4.90 27.90 15.26
C SER A 9 5.63 27.04 14.20
N LYS A 10 6.25 25.96 14.64
CA LYS A 10 6.95 25.03 13.78
C LYS A 10 5.92 24.40 12.83
N THR A 11 5.92 24.81 11.57
CA THR A 11 5.06 24.22 10.55
C THR A 11 5.43 22.74 10.42
N ILE A 12 4.49 21.85 10.70
CA ILE A 12 4.70 20.40 10.48
C ILE A 12 4.69 20.09 8.99
N SER A 13 5.43 19.07 8.57
CA SER A 13 5.39 18.61 7.18
C SER A 13 4.09 17.84 6.91
N LEU A 14 3.65 17.79 5.65
CA LEU A 14 2.51 16.95 5.25
C LEU A 14 2.77 15.47 5.60
N ARG A 15 4.01 15.01 5.48
CA ARG A 15 4.38 13.64 5.87
C ARG A 15 4.12 13.36 7.34
N ASP A 16 4.48 14.28 8.23
CA ASP A 16 4.26 14.09 9.66
C ASP A 16 2.78 14.13 10.00
N ALA A 17 2.01 15.00 9.32
CA ALA A 17 0.55 15.05 9.46
C ALA A 17 -0.10 13.73 9.00
N LEU A 18 0.22 13.24 7.80
CA LEU A 18 -0.26 11.96 7.28
C LEU A 18 0.08 10.81 8.24
N ARG A 19 1.32 10.74 8.70
CA ARG A 19 1.75 9.69 9.64
C ARG A 19 0.95 9.73 10.94
N SER A 20 0.69 10.92 11.48
CA SER A 20 -0.05 11.07 12.72
C SER A 20 -1.54 10.73 12.55
N GLU A 21 -2.18 11.29 11.52
CA GLU A 21 -3.62 11.13 11.30
C GLU A 21 -3.99 9.71 10.81
N LEU A 22 -3.08 9.03 10.11
CA LEU A 22 -3.33 7.70 9.54
C LEU A 22 -2.80 6.54 10.39
N ASN A 23 -2.22 6.79 11.55
CA ASN A 23 -1.62 5.73 12.39
C ASN A 23 -2.61 4.60 12.71
N GLY A 24 -3.87 4.92 13.03
CA GLY A 24 -4.93 3.93 13.28
C GLY A 24 -5.30 3.12 12.03
N HIS A 25 -5.40 3.77 10.87
CA HIS A 25 -5.68 3.10 9.60
C HIS A 25 -4.55 2.14 9.21
N HIS A 26 -3.30 2.57 9.37
CA HIS A 26 -2.13 1.74 9.13
C HIS A 26 -2.12 0.50 10.02
N ALA A 27 -2.33 0.68 11.35
CA ALA A 27 -2.37 -0.43 12.30
C ALA A 27 -3.49 -1.44 11.99
N ASN A 28 -4.69 -0.97 11.62
CA ASN A 28 -5.80 -1.84 11.24
C ASN A 28 -5.50 -2.63 9.96
N THR A 29 -4.86 -1.99 8.98
CA THR A 29 -4.45 -2.67 7.75
C THR A 29 -3.37 -3.72 8.04
N GLU A 30 -2.36 -3.41 8.86
CA GLU A 30 -1.35 -4.39 9.27
C GLU A 30 -2.00 -5.59 9.96
N ALA A 31 -2.94 -5.37 10.90
CA ALA A 31 -3.66 -6.45 11.58
C ALA A 31 -4.43 -7.36 10.60
N ALA A 32 -5.04 -6.79 9.54
CA ALA A 32 -5.70 -7.59 8.50
C ALA A 32 -4.68 -8.45 7.71
N PHE A 33 -3.48 -7.95 7.46
CA PHE A 33 -2.43 -8.69 6.77
C PHE A 33 -1.71 -9.71 7.66
N GLU A 34 -1.76 -9.60 9.00
CA GLU A 34 -1.25 -10.61 9.94
C GLU A 34 -2.02 -11.94 9.85
N LEU A 35 -3.21 -11.95 9.24
CA LEU A 35 -3.96 -13.17 8.94
C LEU A 35 -3.24 -14.10 7.95
N PHE A 36 -2.24 -13.60 7.22
CA PHE A 36 -1.45 -14.39 6.28
C PHE A 36 -0.12 -14.83 6.91
N ASP A 37 0.09 -16.14 7.04
CA ASP A 37 1.43 -16.64 7.38
C ASP A 37 2.35 -16.55 6.15
N LEU A 38 3.09 -15.46 6.07
CA LEU A 38 3.98 -15.16 4.95
C LEU A 38 5.16 -16.13 4.81
N THR A 39 5.37 -17.04 5.77
CA THR A 39 6.39 -18.09 5.66
C THR A 39 5.88 -19.32 4.91
N THR A 40 4.58 -19.38 4.62
CA THR A 40 3.96 -20.45 3.84
C THR A 40 3.60 -19.98 2.43
N ARG A 41 3.56 -20.93 1.48
CA ARG A 41 3.09 -20.65 0.12
C ARG A 41 1.65 -20.13 0.11
N ALA A 42 0.77 -20.77 0.87
CA ALA A 42 -0.64 -20.38 0.95
C ALA A 42 -0.80 -18.95 1.50
N GLY A 43 -0.13 -18.61 2.61
CA GLY A 43 -0.20 -17.27 3.20
C GLY A 43 0.37 -16.20 2.28
N TYR A 44 1.53 -16.45 1.64
CA TYR A 44 2.08 -15.49 0.70
C TYR A 44 1.22 -15.33 -0.58
N THR A 45 0.62 -16.42 -1.06
CA THR A 45 -0.36 -16.34 -2.16
C THR A 45 -1.57 -15.48 -1.77
N GLY A 46 -2.10 -15.64 -0.57
CA GLY A 46 -3.18 -14.79 -0.03
C GLY A 46 -2.80 -13.32 0.03
N PHE A 47 -1.62 -13.01 0.54
CA PHE A 47 -1.05 -11.66 0.56
C PHE A 47 -0.98 -11.03 -0.84
N LEU A 48 -0.43 -11.75 -1.83
CA LEU A 48 -0.34 -11.26 -3.21
C LEU A 48 -1.73 -11.05 -3.84
N ARG A 49 -2.67 -11.96 -3.62
CA ARG A 49 -4.05 -11.84 -4.10
C ARG A 49 -4.78 -10.64 -3.51
N SER A 50 -4.55 -10.35 -2.21
CA SER A 50 -5.13 -9.17 -1.55
C SER A 50 -4.59 -7.87 -2.14
N HIS A 51 -3.29 -7.81 -2.40
CA HIS A 51 -2.67 -6.65 -3.07
C HIS A 51 -3.18 -6.52 -4.51
N LEU A 52 -3.27 -7.63 -5.26
CA LEU A 52 -3.82 -7.62 -6.63
C LEU A 52 -5.24 -7.07 -6.64
N LEU A 53 -6.11 -7.54 -5.73
CA LEU A 53 -7.50 -7.07 -5.62
C LEU A 53 -7.55 -5.57 -5.31
N SER A 54 -6.74 -5.08 -4.37
CA SER A 54 -6.68 -3.66 -4.01
C SER A 54 -6.21 -2.79 -5.18
N LEU A 55 -5.13 -3.20 -5.85
CA LEU A 55 -4.56 -2.44 -6.97
C LEU A 55 -5.49 -2.44 -8.18
N SER A 56 -6.12 -3.58 -8.51
CA SER A 56 -7.10 -3.68 -9.61
C SER A 56 -8.33 -2.81 -9.34
N THR A 57 -8.79 -2.76 -8.09
CA THR A 57 -9.90 -1.89 -7.70
C THR A 57 -9.54 -0.42 -7.88
N MET A 58 -8.37 0.02 -7.39
CA MET A 58 -7.91 1.40 -7.58
C MET A 58 -7.65 1.75 -9.04
N LYS A 59 -7.13 0.81 -9.83
CA LYS A 59 -6.88 1.00 -11.27
C LYS A 59 -8.15 1.35 -12.04
N SER A 60 -9.33 0.94 -11.60
CA SER A 60 -10.58 1.26 -12.29
C SER A 60 -10.84 2.77 -12.42
N VAL A 61 -10.28 3.59 -11.56
CA VAL A 61 -10.34 5.07 -11.61
C VAL A 61 -8.98 5.73 -11.87
N HIS A 62 -7.90 4.95 -11.86
CA HIS A 62 -6.51 5.41 -12.09
C HIS A 62 -5.90 4.59 -13.25
N ALA A 63 -6.54 4.63 -14.42
CA ALA A 63 -6.15 3.78 -15.57
C ALA A 63 -4.74 4.09 -16.10
N GLU A 64 -4.30 5.34 -16.03
CA GLU A 64 -2.98 5.80 -16.47
C GLU A 64 -2.07 6.11 -15.28
N PRO A 65 -0.74 6.08 -15.46
CA PRO A 65 0.20 6.52 -14.44
C PRO A 65 -0.12 7.95 -13.98
N ASN A 66 -0.20 8.15 -12.67
CA ASN A 66 -0.52 9.47 -12.15
C ASN A 66 0.67 10.44 -12.23
N VAL A 67 0.47 11.69 -11.81
CA VAL A 67 1.50 12.75 -11.85
C VAL A 67 2.78 12.43 -11.08
N TYR A 68 2.76 11.45 -10.18
CA TYR A 68 3.93 10.96 -9.44
C TYR A 68 4.53 9.70 -10.07
N GLY A 69 3.95 9.22 -11.18
CA GLY A 69 4.41 8.06 -11.90
C GLY A 69 3.94 6.73 -11.30
N LEU A 70 2.96 6.72 -10.39
CA LEU A 70 2.37 5.47 -9.89
C LEU A 70 1.58 4.80 -11.02
N ASP A 71 2.02 3.60 -11.40
CA ASP A 71 1.45 2.78 -12.46
C ASP A 71 0.90 1.47 -11.86
N PHE A 72 -0.41 1.38 -11.75
CA PHE A 72 -1.11 0.22 -11.22
C PHE A 72 -0.96 -1.01 -12.11
N GLN A 73 -0.95 -0.83 -13.44
CA GLN A 73 -0.78 -1.95 -14.38
C GLN A 73 0.60 -2.60 -14.22
N HIS A 74 1.64 -1.79 -14.00
CA HIS A 74 2.99 -2.29 -13.74
C HIS A 74 3.01 -3.15 -12.48
N LEU A 75 2.42 -2.67 -11.37
CA LEU A 75 2.39 -3.39 -10.10
C LEU A 75 1.56 -4.69 -10.18
N GLU A 76 0.42 -4.67 -10.86
CA GLU A 76 -0.37 -5.88 -11.13
C GLU A 76 0.47 -6.93 -11.87
N ASN A 77 1.21 -6.53 -12.90
CA ASN A 77 2.05 -7.42 -13.68
C ASN A 77 3.18 -8.04 -12.82
N GLU A 78 3.75 -7.29 -11.86
CA GLU A 78 4.73 -7.85 -10.92
C GLU A 78 4.09 -8.92 -10.04
N ILE A 79 2.90 -8.65 -9.48
CA ILE A 79 2.16 -9.61 -8.65
C ILE A 79 1.77 -10.87 -9.45
N LEU A 80 1.27 -10.70 -10.67
CA LEU A 80 0.88 -11.84 -11.52
C LEU A 80 2.06 -12.77 -11.82
N LYS A 81 3.25 -12.23 -12.06
CA LYS A 81 4.47 -13.02 -12.24
C LYS A 81 4.90 -13.73 -10.95
N ASP A 82 4.68 -13.12 -9.80
CA ASP A 82 4.97 -13.76 -8.51
C ASP A 82 3.96 -14.89 -8.23
N LEU A 83 2.68 -14.70 -8.53
CA LEU A 83 1.67 -15.77 -8.46
C LEU A 83 1.98 -16.94 -9.40
N GLU A 84 2.39 -16.64 -10.63
CA GLU A 84 2.83 -17.67 -11.58
C GLU A 84 4.00 -18.49 -11.03
N ALA A 85 5.02 -17.83 -10.46
CA ALA A 85 6.17 -18.49 -9.84
C ALA A 85 5.77 -19.38 -8.64
N LEU A 86 4.67 -19.04 -7.97
CA LEU A 86 4.06 -19.84 -6.89
C LEU A 86 3.13 -20.96 -7.42
N ASN A 87 2.95 -21.13 -8.74
CA ASN A 87 1.93 -21.98 -9.35
C ASN A 87 0.52 -21.69 -8.79
N ALA A 88 0.22 -20.41 -8.54
CA ALA A 88 -1.05 -19.94 -8.02
C ALA A 88 -1.79 -19.09 -9.05
N GLN A 89 -3.11 -19.27 -9.15
CA GLN A 89 -3.93 -18.44 -10.03
C GLN A 89 -4.43 -17.20 -9.29
N PRO A 90 -4.59 -16.05 -9.98
CA PRO A 90 -5.33 -14.91 -9.43
C PRO A 90 -6.77 -15.31 -9.12
N LEU A 91 -7.38 -14.68 -8.12
CA LEU A 91 -8.80 -14.83 -7.86
C LEU A 91 -9.58 -13.76 -8.64
N HIS A 92 -10.65 -14.20 -9.31
CA HIS A 92 -11.56 -13.29 -10.01
C HIS A 92 -12.68 -12.86 -9.05
N VAL A 93 -12.34 -11.93 -8.18
CA VAL A 93 -13.27 -11.32 -7.22
C VAL A 93 -13.26 -9.80 -7.42
N SER A 94 -14.37 -9.15 -7.11
CA SER A 94 -14.49 -7.69 -7.15
C SER A 94 -14.82 -7.17 -5.75
N MET A 95 -14.50 -5.91 -5.51
CA MET A 95 -14.89 -5.20 -4.31
C MET A 95 -15.87 -4.08 -4.66
N GLU A 96 -16.99 -4.03 -3.94
CA GLU A 96 -17.90 -2.89 -3.98
C GLU A 96 -17.55 -1.96 -2.81
N THR A 97 -16.73 -0.97 -3.09
CA THR A 97 -16.25 0.00 -2.08
C THR A 97 -16.01 1.36 -2.71
N HIS A 98 -15.90 2.38 -1.87
CA HIS A 98 -15.45 3.68 -2.32
C HIS A 98 -13.99 3.63 -2.74
N ILE A 99 -13.67 4.19 -3.91
CA ILE A 99 -12.32 4.19 -4.47
C ILE A 99 -11.71 5.57 -4.28
N PRO A 100 -10.55 5.68 -3.60
CA PRO A 100 -9.90 6.96 -3.39
C PRO A 100 -9.41 7.57 -4.70
N THR A 101 -9.59 8.89 -4.88
CA THR A 101 -9.28 9.58 -6.15
C THR A 101 -8.13 10.56 -6.06
N ASP A 102 -7.75 11.06 -4.87
CA ASP A 102 -6.62 11.98 -4.74
C ASP A 102 -5.29 11.25 -4.98
N ALA A 103 -4.56 11.72 -6.00
CA ALA A 103 -3.33 11.07 -6.45
C ALA A 103 -2.23 11.06 -5.39
N LEU A 104 -2.09 12.11 -4.56
CA LEU A 104 -1.05 12.18 -3.54
C LEU A 104 -1.33 11.21 -2.39
N GLY A 105 -2.58 11.18 -1.89
CA GLY A 105 -2.98 10.29 -0.81
C GLY A 105 -2.84 8.81 -1.18
N VAL A 106 -3.32 8.43 -2.36
CA VAL A 106 -3.18 7.07 -2.89
C VAL A 106 -1.70 6.70 -3.08
N THR A 107 -0.92 7.59 -3.71
CA THR A 107 0.50 7.33 -3.95
C THR A 107 1.29 7.19 -2.65
N TYR A 108 0.96 7.99 -1.63
CA TYR A 108 1.58 7.89 -0.31
C TYR A 108 1.43 6.48 0.29
N VAL A 109 0.23 5.92 0.26
CA VAL A 109 -0.03 4.58 0.82
C VAL A 109 0.63 3.50 -0.03
N VAL A 110 0.38 3.49 -1.34
CA VAL A 110 0.86 2.43 -2.24
C VAL A 110 2.40 2.42 -2.32
N SER A 111 3.03 3.58 -2.52
CA SER A 111 4.50 3.63 -2.60
C SER A 111 5.17 3.52 -1.24
N GLY A 112 4.49 3.94 -0.16
CA GLY A 112 4.98 3.79 1.21
C GLY A 112 5.10 2.33 1.65
N SER A 113 4.30 1.43 1.11
CA SER A 113 4.33 -0.01 1.43
C SER A 113 5.69 -0.67 1.16
N HIS A 114 6.51 -0.13 0.24
CA HIS A 114 7.84 -0.68 -0.06
C HIS A 114 8.79 -0.67 1.14
N PHE A 115 8.58 0.18 2.14
CA PHE A 115 9.40 0.17 3.36
C PHE A 115 9.15 -1.08 4.20
N GLY A 116 7.90 -1.55 4.27
CA GLY A 116 7.53 -2.83 4.90
C GLY A 116 8.01 -4.04 4.10
N SER A 117 8.09 -3.93 2.78
CA SER A 117 8.44 -5.03 1.89
C SER A 117 9.80 -5.67 2.20
N GLN A 118 10.80 -4.88 2.60
CA GLN A 118 12.12 -5.41 2.96
C GLN A 118 12.07 -6.23 4.25
N PHE A 119 11.25 -5.82 5.22
CA PHE A 119 11.04 -6.56 6.45
C PHE A 119 10.30 -7.89 6.17
N ILE A 120 9.24 -7.83 5.38
CA ILE A 120 8.50 -9.01 4.91
C ILE A 120 9.45 -9.97 4.18
N ARG A 121 10.22 -9.46 3.22
CA ARG A 121 11.19 -10.25 2.44
C ARG A 121 12.19 -10.97 3.33
N LYS A 122 12.73 -10.30 4.36
CA LYS A 122 13.65 -10.89 5.32
C LYS A 122 13.01 -12.04 6.11
N LYS A 123 11.76 -11.86 6.54
CA LYS A 123 10.99 -12.91 7.24
C LYS A 123 10.80 -14.14 6.36
N MET A 124 10.57 -13.94 5.06
CA MET A 124 10.34 -15.00 4.09
C MET A 124 11.60 -15.79 3.69
N LEU A 125 12.81 -15.21 3.85
CA LEU A 125 14.07 -15.89 3.53
C LEU A 125 14.31 -17.17 4.36
N SER A 126 13.68 -17.30 5.51
CA SER A 126 13.75 -18.52 6.35
C SER A 126 12.71 -19.58 5.96
N SER A 127 11.80 -19.28 5.05
CA SER A 127 10.79 -20.23 4.59
C SER A 127 11.41 -21.33 3.71
N ARG A 128 11.00 -22.58 3.96
CA ARG A 128 11.32 -23.74 3.11
C ARG A 128 10.20 -24.09 2.14
N ASP A 129 9.05 -23.43 2.26
CA ASP A 129 7.86 -23.68 1.46
C ASP A 129 7.76 -22.78 0.23
N LEU A 130 8.61 -21.75 0.14
CA LEU A 130 8.65 -20.82 -0.97
C LEU A 130 9.76 -21.19 -1.96
N PRO A 131 9.52 -21.00 -3.27
CA PRO A 131 10.53 -21.33 -4.30
C PRO A 131 11.77 -20.44 -4.13
N GLU A 132 12.94 -21.08 -4.27
CA GLU A 132 14.21 -20.35 -4.26
C GLU A 132 14.27 -19.36 -5.43
N GLY A 133 14.44 -18.07 -5.12
CA GLY A 133 14.87 -17.04 -6.09
C GLY A 133 13.79 -16.45 -7.00
N GLY A 134 12.48 -16.76 -6.84
CA GLY A 134 11.57 -16.49 -7.95
C GLY A 134 10.25 -15.71 -7.73
N CYS A 135 9.81 -15.40 -6.51
CA CYS A 135 8.45 -14.90 -6.31
C CYS A 135 8.35 -13.58 -5.51
N TYR A 136 9.29 -12.68 -5.69
CA TYR A 136 9.41 -11.46 -4.85
C TYR A 136 9.46 -10.15 -5.65
N ARG A 137 9.03 -10.17 -6.92
CA ARG A 137 9.09 -9.00 -7.81
C ARG A 137 8.36 -7.81 -7.23
N TYR A 138 7.14 -8.04 -6.74
CA TYR A 138 6.33 -7.00 -6.12
C TYR A 138 7.00 -6.42 -4.85
N LEU A 139 7.52 -7.27 -3.97
CA LEU A 139 8.20 -6.82 -2.74
C LEU A 139 9.52 -6.09 -3.03
N GLU A 140 10.19 -6.41 -4.12
CA GLU A 140 11.47 -5.83 -4.54
C GLU A 140 11.29 -4.71 -5.57
N SER A 141 10.06 -4.27 -5.83
CA SER A 141 9.72 -3.30 -6.86
C SER A 141 10.57 -2.04 -6.80
N SER A 142 11.37 -1.82 -7.83
CA SER A 142 12.10 -0.56 -8.02
C SER A 142 11.16 0.59 -8.41
N HIS A 143 10.02 0.25 -9.01
CA HIS A 143 8.99 1.21 -9.37
C HIS A 143 8.47 1.95 -8.13
N LEU A 144 8.05 1.24 -7.08
CA LEU A 144 7.56 1.85 -5.83
C LEU A 144 8.61 2.76 -5.17
N LYS A 145 9.89 2.37 -5.21
CA LYS A 145 10.99 3.20 -4.69
C LYS A 145 11.14 4.51 -5.46
N ASN A 146 10.98 4.47 -6.79
CA ASN A 146 11.07 5.66 -7.63
C ASN A 146 9.86 6.57 -7.44
N VAL A 147 8.64 6.00 -7.40
CA VAL A 147 7.41 6.73 -7.10
C VAL A 147 7.51 7.44 -5.75
N TRP A 148 8.02 6.77 -4.71
CA TRP A 148 8.24 7.39 -3.40
C TRP A 148 9.16 8.60 -3.48
N LYS A 149 10.25 8.53 -4.25
CA LYS A 149 11.15 9.68 -4.46
C LYS A 149 10.41 10.85 -5.12
N ASN A 150 9.52 10.57 -6.05
CA ASN A 150 8.78 11.60 -6.79
C ASN A 150 7.78 12.35 -5.90
N ILE A 151 7.18 11.71 -4.88
CA ILE A 151 6.25 12.39 -3.96
C ILE A 151 6.95 13.11 -2.80
N LEU A 152 8.24 12.85 -2.53
CA LEU A 152 8.95 13.46 -1.39
C LEU A 152 8.85 14.99 -1.33
N PRO A 153 8.99 15.76 -2.44
CA PRO A 153 8.83 17.20 -2.40
C PRO A 153 7.48 17.64 -1.87
N SER A 154 6.39 16.98 -2.30
CA SER A 154 5.03 17.25 -1.81
C SER A 154 4.87 16.88 -0.33
N LEU A 155 5.47 15.78 0.12
CA LEU A 155 5.40 15.33 1.50
C LEU A 155 6.20 16.20 2.47
N THR A 156 7.29 16.84 2.01
CA THR A 156 8.11 17.73 2.82
C THR A 156 7.61 19.17 2.86
N ALA A 157 6.64 19.51 2.01
CA ALA A 157 5.97 20.81 2.03
C ALA A 157 5.25 21.03 3.37
N GLY A 158 5.06 22.31 3.72
CA GLY A 158 4.30 22.69 4.93
C GLY A 158 2.87 22.18 4.86
N TYR A 159 2.38 21.64 5.97
CA TYR A 159 1.02 21.13 6.07
C TYR A 159 0.01 22.26 6.28
N LEU A 160 -0.96 22.34 5.38
CA LEU A 160 -2.14 23.21 5.49
C LEU A 160 -3.39 22.31 5.45
N ARG A 161 -4.08 22.18 6.58
CA ARG A 161 -5.17 21.20 6.72
C ARG A 161 -6.23 21.31 5.63
N GLN A 162 -6.63 22.50 5.26
CA GLN A 162 -7.68 22.71 4.24
C GLN A 162 -7.23 22.24 2.84
N GLU A 163 -5.96 22.46 2.49
CA GLU A 163 -5.41 22.09 1.19
C GLU A 163 -5.11 20.59 1.09
N ASN A 164 -4.75 19.95 2.22
CA ASN A 164 -4.32 18.56 2.25
C ASN A 164 -5.41 17.56 2.71
N LEU A 165 -6.62 18.05 3.00
CA LEU A 165 -7.71 17.19 3.50
C LEU A 165 -8.07 16.07 2.50
N ALA A 166 -8.09 16.36 1.21
CA ALA A 166 -8.37 15.36 0.17
C ALA A 166 -7.33 14.23 0.17
N SER A 167 -6.04 14.59 0.30
CA SER A 167 -4.95 13.61 0.32
C SER A 167 -4.99 12.74 1.58
N ILE A 168 -5.30 13.33 2.75
CA ILE A 168 -5.46 12.56 4.00
C ILE A 168 -6.63 11.59 3.89
N LYS A 169 -7.78 12.07 3.39
CA LYS A 169 -8.96 11.24 3.19
C LYS A 169 -8.68 10.08 2.22
N ALA A 170 -8.10 10.36 1.07
CA ALA A 170 -7.78 9.33 0.09
C ALA A 170 -6.75 8.31 0.61
N ALA A 171 -5.79 8.75 1.42
CA ALA A 171 -4.85 7.84 2.07
C ALA A 171 -5.55 6.93 3.10
N ALA A 172 -6.49 7.46 3.90
CA ALA A 172 -7.30 6.67 4.83
C ALA A 172 -8.15 5.62 4.08
N GLU A 173 -8.80 6.04 2.99
CA GLU A 173 -9.60 5.17 2.14
C GLU A 173 -8.75 4.08 1.45
N ALA A 174 -7.53 4.41 1.02
CA ALA A 174 -6.60 3.44 0.46
C ALA A 174 -6.19 2.37 1.50
N PHE A 175 -5.86 2.76 2.72
CA PHE A 175 -5.60 1.80 3.81
C PHE A 175 -6.81 0.90 4.07
N LEU A 176 -8.01 1.47 4.16
CA LEU A 176 -9.24 0.71 4.35
C LEU A 176 -9.44 -0.31 3.23
N LEU A 177 -9.23 0.10 1.98
CA LEU A 177 -9.37 -0.77 0.82
C LEU A 177 -8.41 -1.97 0.87
N PHE A 178 -7.16 -1.77 1.25
CA PHE A 178 -6.20 -2.86 1.46
C PHE A 178 -6.63 -3.80 2.57
N GLY A 179 -7.13 -3.28 3.71
CA GLY A 179 -7.65 -4.10 4.81
C GLY A 179 -8.85 -4.96 4.38
N LEU A 180 -9.84 -4.35 3.72
CA LEU A 180 -11.03 -5.06 3.20
C LEU A 180 -10.65 -6.16 2.19
N ALA A 181 -9.68 -5.88 1.31
CA ALA A 181 -9.18 -6.87 0.37
C ALA A 181 -8.54 -8.08 1.08
N ALA A 182 -7.77 -7.85 2.14
CA ALA A 182 -7.17 -8.92 2.94
C ALA A 182 -8.25 -9.79 3.59
N GLU A 183 -9.24 -9.19 4.25
CA GLU A 183 -10.36 -9.90 4.88
C GLU A 183 -11.18 -10.71 3.86
N GLN A 184 -11.45 -10.12 2.69
CA GLN A 184 -12.21 -10.81 1.63
C GLN A 184 -11.47 -12.04 1.11
N ILE A 185 -10.15 -11.95 0.89
CA ILE A 185 -9.33 -13.07 0.43
C ILE A 185 -9.29 -14.18 1.48
N VAL A 186 -9.10 -13.87 2.76
CA VAL A 186 -9.15 -14.86 3.86
C VAL A 186 -10.51 -15.58 3.88
N GLY A 187 -11.61 -14.83 3.79
CA GLY A 187 -12.97 -15.39 3.78
C GLY A 187 -13.27 -16.27 2.56
N THR A 188 -12.57 -16.06 1.44
CA THR A 188 -12.74 -16.85 0.21
C THR A 188 -11.93 -18.15 0.26
N THR A 189 -10.72 -18.13 0.83
CA THR A 189 -9.86 -19.32 0.92
C THR A 189 -10.32 -20.32 1.98
N GLY A 190 -10.90 -19.85 3.09
CA GLY A 190 -11.42 -20.72 4.16
C GLY A 190 -12.72 -21.45 3.83
N LYS A 191 -13.34 -21.23 2.66
CA LYS A 191 -14.56 -21.93 2.22
C LYS A 191 -14.30 -23.08 1.24
N ASN A 192 -13.06 -23.25 0.80
CA ASN A 192 -12.68 -24.25 -0.21
C ASN A 192 -11.85 -25.42 0.36
N ASP A 193 -11.68 -25.49 1.68
CA ASP A 193 -11.11 -26.59 2.44
C ASP A 193 -12.25 -27.32 3.19
#